data_40e665cbac9bc432f54e1a8ded223fa7
#
_entry.id   40e665cbac9bc432f54e1a8ded223fa7
#
_cell.length_a   1.000
_cell.length_b   1.000
_cell.length_c   1.000
_cell.angle_alpha   90.00
_cell.angle_beta   90.00
_cell.angle_gamma   90.00
#
_symmetry.space_group_name_H-M   'P 1'
#
loop_
_entity.id
_entity.type
_entity.pdbx_description
1 polymer ?
#
loop_
_entity_poly.entity_id
_entity_poly.type
_entity_poly.pdbx_seq_one_letter_code
_entity_poly.pdbx_strand_id
1 'polypeptide(L)'
;MFDFDFGIIGGGPAGYTLGMLLAQQGKKVVLFEKDKLGGTCLNRGCIPTKSLLHSSEVYKQALGSEEFGLKVDKTDFDFAKVAQKRDITIEKIRKGLELAVKNSGVKVVYSEAILKDKNTICAEEEVYSCSEVISAIGSKPREIKGLEFDGDFILSSDDVLRMESLPKSVLIVGSGAIGIEWTRIFSNFGVEVSLVELAEHLCPLADIEVSKRIERIFKQKKIKYYLNDKVDKIENKKVILASGETIAPDFILVATGRVPQVLEGDFAKIIGDASGEIQLAHYAISQAKALACGIEFRKDLVPSVIYGEPEIAWVGKREQDCDESCQKLLIPITAIGKSWCDDATEGFIKIIVKDKHVVGAHIISKEASALIQQIVLAMNADLSVDELKTVCVAHPTFSEGIYDLIMKF
;
A
#
# COMPACT_ATOMS: atom_id res chain seq x y z
N MET A 1 35.43 19.55 11.94
CA MET A 1 34.72 19.58 10.62
C MET A 1 34.15 18.21 10.46
N PHE A 2 32.84 18.06 10.11
CA PHE A 2 32.23 16.78 9.89
C PHE A 2 32.64 16.21 8.51
N ASP A 3 32.71 14.88 8.41
CA ASP A 3 33.00 14.20 7.13
C ASP A 3 31.84 14.30 6.16
N PHE A 4 30.59 14.32 6.71
CA PHE A 4 29.35 14.41 5.96
C PHE A 4 28.44 15.50 6.54
N ASP A 5 27.65 16.12 5.66
CA ASP A 5 26.56 17.02 6.09
C ASP A 5 25.42 16.21 6.71
N PHE A 6 25.08 15.07 6.09
CA PHE A 6 23.98 14.20 6.53
C PHE A 6 24.39 12.74 6.59
N GLY A 7 24.02 12.07 7.70
CA GLY A 7 24.01 10.63 7.86
C GLY A 7 22.56 10.13 7.89
N ILE A 8 22.20 9.23 6.99
CA ILE A 8 20.84 8.68 6.88
C ILE A 8 20.88 7.20 7.21
N ILE A 9 20.11 6.75 8.21
CA ILE A 9 20.03 5.36 8.59
C ILE A 9 18.75 4.76 8.05
N GLY A 10 18.86 3.82 7.10
CA GLY A 10 17.79 3.14 6.38
C GLY A 10 17.67 3.56 4.92
N GLY A 11 17.85 2.62 4.00
CA GLY A 11 17.81 2.80 2.54
C GLY A 11 16.44 2.53 1.90
N GLY A 12 15.35 2.69 2.66
CA GLY A 12 13.98 2.63 2.16
C GLY A 12 13.55 3.90 1.39
N PRO A 13 12.25 3.99 0.99
CA PRO A 13 11.73 5.11 0.18
C PRO A 13 12.03 6.49 0.78
N ALA A 14 11.95 6.66 2.08
CA ALA A 14 12.33 7.91 2.75
C ALA A 14 13.83 8.20 2.61
N GLY A 15 14.67 7.23 2.98
CA GLY A 15 16.12 7.44 3.07
C GLY A 15 16.79 7.65 1.73
N TYR A 16 16.53 6.79 0.72
CA TYR A 16 17.15 6.97 -0.58
C TYR A 16 16.66 8.24 -1.29
N THR A 17 15.37 8.60 -1.12
CA THR A 17 14.83 9.83 -1.72
C THR A 17 15.49 11.06 -1.09
N LEU A 18 15.56 11.10 0.25
CA LEU A 18 16.23 12.19 0.95
C LEU A 18 17.71 12.32 0.55
N GLY A 19 18.42 11.18 0.57
CA GLY A 19 19.84 11.14 0.21
C GLY A 19 20.13 11.69 -1.17
N MET A 20 19.38 11.24 -2.19
CA MET A 20 19.55 11.73 -3.56
C MET A 20 19.23 13.22 -3.70
N LEU A 21 18.16 13.71 -3.07
CA LEU A 21 17.78 15.13 -3.14
C LEU A 21 18.83 16.04 -2.47
N LEU A 22 19.33 15.66 -1.29
CA LEU A 22 20.37 16.40 -0.60
C LEU A 22 21.69 16.39 -1.40
N ALA A 23 22.07 15.26 -1.97
CA ALA A 23 23.27 15.16 -2.80
C ALA A 23 23.16 16.04 -4.07
N GLN A 24 21.99 16.10 -4.71
CA GLN A 24 21.72 17.02 -5.85
C GLN A 24 21.86 18.51 -5.45
N GLN A 25 21.67 18.83 -4.16
CA GLN A 25 21.90 20.18 -3.62
C GLN A 25 23.36 20.43 -3.21
N GLY A 26 24.27 19.51 -3.54
CA GLY A 26 25.71 19.62 -3.25
C GLY A 26 26.09 19.23 -1.81
N LYS A 27 25.17 18.59 -1.05
CA LYS A 27 25.47 18.09 0.30
C LYS A 27 26.25 16.78 0.24
N LYS A 28 27.17 16.60 1.18
CA LYS A 28 27.87 15.33 1.38
C LYS A 28 26.96 14.40 2.20
N VAL A 29 26.49 13.31 1.60
CA VAL A 29 25.54 12.37 2.23
C VAL A 29 26.14 10.98 2.33
N VAL A 30 26.00 10.36 3.51
CA VAL A 30 26.22 8.91 3.70
C VAL A 30 24.89 8.26 4.08
N LEU A 31 24.55 7.16 3.39
CA LEU A 31 23.35 6.38 3.58
C LEU A 31 23.72 4.95 4.02
N PHE A 32 23.18 4.52 5.16
CA PHE A 32 23.40 3.19 5.71
C PHE A 32 22.20 2.29 5.42
N GLU A 33 22.45 1.13 4.85
CA GLU A 33 21.43 0.10 4.61
C GLU A 33 21.97 -1.27 5.02
N LYS A 34 21.26 -1.93 5.92
CA LYS A 34 21.72 -3.23 6.48
C LYS A 34 21.41 -4.45 5.60
N ASP A 35 20.58 -4.30 4.57
CA ASP A 35 20.17 -5.41 3.70
C ASP A 35 20.28 -4.95 2.23
N LYS A 36 19.19 -4.48 1.64
CA LYS A 36 19.10 -4.11 0.23
C LYS A 36 18.42 -2.75 0.08
N LEU A 37 18.95 -1.88 -0.76
CA LEU A 37 18.30 -0.62 -1.10
C LEU A 37 16.85 -0.83 -1.58
N GLY A 38 15.98 0.12 -1.23
CA GLY A 38 14.56 0.07 -1.53
C GLY A 38 13.68 -0.30 -0.34
N GLY A 39 14.28 -0.79 0.75
CA GLY A 39 13.59 -1.11 2.01
C GLY A 39 12.42 -2.08 1.82
N THR A 40 11.43 -2.00 2.72
CA THR A 40 10.24 -2.87 2.70
C THR A 40 9.47 -2.77 1.39
N CYS A 41 9.17 -1.56 0.91
CA CYS A 41 8.31 -1.36 -0.26
C CYS A 41 8.82 -2.11 -1.51
N LEU A 42 10.11 -1.97 -1.85
CA LEU A 42 10.68 -2.60 -3.04
C LEU A 42 10.94 -4.10 -2.84
N ASN A 43 11.46 -4.49 -1.68
CA ASN A 43 12.00 -5.85 -1.53
C ASN A 43 11.00 -6.84 -0.92
N ARG A 44 10.05 -6.39 -0.07
CA ARG A 44 9.12 -7.26 0.67
C ARG A 44 7.77 -6.58 1.00
N GLY A 45 7.27 -5.71 0.11
CA GLY A 45 6.01 -5.00 0.32
C GLY A 45 5.29 -4.69 -0.99
N CYS A 46 5.26 -3.41 -1.36
CA CYS A 46 4.46 -2.92 -2.48
C CYS A 46 4.77 -3.63 -3.80
N ILE A 47 6.04 -3.65 -4.21
CA ILE A 47 6.43 -4.13 -5.55
C ILE A 47 6.21 -5.63 -5.70
N PRO A 48 6.70 -6.51 -4.79
CA PRO A 48 6.45 -7.94 -4.90
C PRO A 48 4.95 -8.28 -4.84
N THR A 49 4.19 -7.65 -3.96
CA THR A 49 2.74 -7.88 -3.86
C THR A 49 2.01 -7.50 -5.14
N LYS A 50 2.31 -6.32 -5.73
CA LYS A 50 1.67 -5.87 -6.97
C LYS A 50 2.08 -6.73 -8.17
N SER A 51 3.30 -7.29 -8.18
CA SER A 51 3.73 -8.26 -9.19
C SER A 51 2.95 -9.57 -9.10
N LEU A 52 2.72 -10.09 -7.89
CA LEU A 52 1.89 -11.28 -7.67
C LEU A 52 0.42 -11.03 -8.01
N LEU A 53 -0.09 -9.87 -7.58
CA LEU A 53 -1.47 -9.46 -7.85
C LEU A 53 -1.73 -9.39 -9.36
N HIS A 54 -0.88 -8.71 -10.11
CA HIS A 54 -0.98 -8.65 -11.57
C HIS A 54 -0.92 -10.04 -12.22
N SER A 55 -0.03 -10.93 -11.77
CA SER A 55 0.03 -12.30 -12.29
C SER A 55 -1.26 -13.07 -12.01
N SER A 56 -1.88 -12.88 -10.83
CA SER A 56 -3.16 -13.50 -10.49
C SER A 56 -4.32 -12.95 -11.32
N GLU A 57 -4.27 -11.67 -11.67
CA GLU A 57 -5.27 -11.02 -12.53
C GLU A 57 -5.17 -11.51 -13.97
N VAL A 58 -3.95 -11.64 -14.52
CA VAL A 58 -3.70 -12.23 -15.84
C VAL A 58 -4.24 -13.67 -15.91
N TYR A 59 -4.03 -14.47 -14.85
CA TYR A 59 -4.58 -15.82 -14.79
C TYR A 59 -6.11 -15.81 -14.78
N LYS A 60 -6.72 -14.94 -13.98
CA LYS A 60 -8.19 -14.78 -13.94
C LYS A 60 -8.75 -14.33 -15.29
N GLN A 61 -8.09 -13.38 -15.99
CA GLN A 61 -8.49 -12.94 -17.33
C GLN A 61 -8.38 -14.07 -18.35
N ALA A 62 -7.35 -14.92 -18.26
CA ALA A 62 -7.21 -16.09 -19.11
C ALA A 62 -8.35 -17.10 -18.91
N LEU A 63 -8.82 -17.29 -17.66
CA LEU A 63 -9.99 -18.14 -17.37
C LEU A 63 -11.30 -17.60 -17.95
N GLY A 64 -11.47 -16.28 -18.03
CA GLY A 64 -12.66 -15.61 -18.62
C GLY A 64 -12.53 -15.30 -20.11
N SER A 65 -11.47 -15.73 -20.77
CA SER A 65 -11.12 -15.30 -22.13
C SER A 65 -12.15 -15.66 -23.22
N GLU A 66 -12.99 -16.69 -23.02
CA GLU A 66 -14.05 -17.08 -23.95
C GLU A 66 -15.08 -15.97 -24.17
N GLU A 67 -15.38 -15.16 -23.17
CA GLU A 67 -16.29 -14.02 -23.26
C GLU A 67 -15.82 -12.98 -24.29
N PHE A 68 -14.50 -12.92 -24.52
CA PHE A 68 -13.88 -12.06 -25.53
C PHE A 68 -13.63 -12.76 -26.87
N GLY A 69 -14.17 -13.96 -27.07
CA GLY A 69 -13.98 -14.77 -28.28
C GLY A 69 -12.60 -15.42 -28.40
N LEU A 70 -11.82 -15.43 -27.32
CA LEU A 70 -10.49 -16.06 -27.31
C LEU A 70 -10.60 -17.52 -26.84
N LYS A 71 -9.97 -18.43 -27.58
CA LYS A 71 -9.90 -19.86 -27.23
C LYS A 71 -8.54 -20.12 -26.58
N VAL A 72 -8.54 -20.54 -25.32
CA VAL A 72 -7.35 -20.94 -24.57
C VAL A 72 -7.49 -22.43 -24.23
N ASP A 73 -6.69 -23.29 -24.86
CA ASP A 73 -6.81 -24.73 -24.75
C ASP A 73 -6.53 -25.28 -23.35
N LYS A 74 -5.65 -24.62 -22.59
CA LYS A 74 -5.35 -24.95 -21.19
C LYS A 74 -5.08 -23.68 -20.41
N THR A 75 -5.88 -23.45 -19.38
CA THR A 75 -5.63 -22.43 -18.37
C THR A 75 -5.11 -23.12 -17.11
N ASP A 76 -3.80 -23.18 -17.01
CA ASP A 76 -3.07 -23.65 -15.83
C ASP A 76 -1.96 -22.65 -15.50
N PHE A 77 -1.38 -22.74 -14.32
CA PHE A 77 -0.29 -21.87 -13.91
C PHE A 77 0.78 -22.64 -13.18
N ASP A 78 2.01 -22.15 -13.30
CA ASP A 78 3.18 -22.61 -12.55
C ASP A 78 3.54 -21.52 -11.54
N PHE A 79 3.18 -21.72 -10.28
CA PHE A 79 3.41 -20.70 -9.24
C PHE A 79 4.89 -20.41 -9.01
N ALA A 80 5.78 -21.40 -9.20
CA ALA A 80 7.22 -21.16 -9.11
C ALA A 80 7.69 -20.14 -10.16
N LYS A 81 7.15 -20.21 -11.39
CA LYS A 81 7.42 -19.18 -12.41
C LYS A 81 6.79 -17.82 -12.08
N VAL A 82 5.63 -17.80 -11.44
CA VAL A 82 5.03 -16.55 -10.93
C VAL A 82 5.94 -15.92 -9.87
N ALA A 83 6.44 -16.71 -8.92
CA ALA A 83 7.39 -16.27 -7.91
C ALA A 83 8.71 -15.78 -8.56
N GLN A 84 9.25 -16.51 -9.52
CA GLN A 84 10.44 -16.10 -10.28
C GLN A 84 10.22 -14.77 -11.02
N LYS A 85 9.06 -14.56 -11.65
CA LYS A 85 8.70 -13.29 -12.31
C LYS A 85 8.70 -12.14 -11.33
N ARG A 86 8.15 -12.33 -10.12
CA ARG A 86 8.21 -11.37 -9.01
C ARG A 86 9.66 -11.00 -8.68
N ASP A 87 10.52 -12.00 -8.48
CA ASP A 87 11.91 -11.80 -8.08
C ASP A 87 12.73 -11.07 -9.15
N ILE A 88 12.54 -11.43 -10.43
CA ILE A 88 13.15 -10.74 -11.56
C ILE A 88 12.70 -9.26 -11.60
N THR A 89 11.44 -8.98 -11.31
CA THR A 89 10.89 -7.61 -11.29
C THR A 89 11.56 -6.79 -10.18
N ILE A 90 11.65 -7.34 -8.96
CA ILE A 90 12.33 -6.70 -7.82
C ILE A 90 13.78 -6.40 -8.18
N GLU A 91 14.49 -7.39 -8.70
CA GLU A 91 15.91 -7.28 -9.03
C GLU A 91 16.18 -6.18 -10.07
N LYS A 92 15.36 -6.11 -11.13
CA LYS A 92 15.49 -5.06 -12.16
C LYS A 92 15.28 -3.66 -11.57
N ILE A 93 14.26 -3.47 -10.74
CA ILE A 93 13.96 -2.16 -10.14
C ILE A 93 15.07 -1.79 -9.15
N ARG A 94 15.55 -2.74 -8.33
CA ARG A 94 16.62 -2.51 -7.37
C ARG A 94 17.92 -2.11 -8.04
N LYS A 95 18.34 -2.79 -9.11
CA LYS A 95 19.54 -2.40 -9.89
C LYS A 95 19.42 -0.98 -10.45
N GLY A 96 18.23 -0.61 -10.92
CA GLY A 96 17.98 0.77 -11.38
C GLY A 96 18.09 1.78 -10.25
N LEU A 97 17.56 1.46 -9.08
CA LEU A 97 17.66 2.31 -7.89
C LEU A 97 19.11 2.45 -7.40
N GLU A 98 19.84 1.34 -7.30
CA GLU A 98 21.27 1.34 -6.90
C GLU A 98 22.10 2.21 -7.82
N LEU A 99 21.87 2.12 -9.12
CA LEU A 99 22.54 2.97 -10.11
C LEU A 99 22.17 4.46 -9.94
N ALA A 100 20.88 4.75 -9.71
CA ALA A 100 20.42 6.13 -9.51
C ALA A 100 21.03 6.75 -8.23
N VAL A 101 21.04 6.00 -7.11
CA VAL A 101 21.65 6.45 -5.87
C VAL A 101 23.16 6.64 -6.03
N LYS A 102 23.85 5.73 -6.68
CA LYS A 102 25.28 5.86 -6.98
C LYS A 102 25.58 7.11 -7.83
N ASN A 103 24.80 7.33 -8.89
CA ASN A 103 24.99 8.47 -9.79
C ASN A 103 24.66 9.82 -9.12
N SER A 104 23.86 9.84 -8.07
CA SER A 104 23.57 11.06 -7.31
C SER A 104 24.75 11.52 -6.42
N GLY A 105 25.76 10.67 -6.21
CA GLY A 105 26.91 10.99 -5.37
C GLY A 105 26.74 10.64 -3.90
N VAL A 106 25.65 9.97 -3.52
CA VAL A 106 25.44 9.44 -2.15
C VAL A 106 26.44 8.32 -1.89
N LYS A 107 27.20 8.39 -0.76
CA LYS A 107 27.98 7.25 -0.27
C LYS A 107 27.03 6.26 0.40
N VAL A 108 26.90 5.06 -0.16
CA VAL A 108 26.13 3.97 0.45
C VAL A 108 27.07 3.05 1.22
N VAL A 109 26.70 2.76 2.48
CA VAL A 109 27.38 1.79 3.34
C VAL A 109 26.39 0.65 3.60
N TYR A 110 26.71 -0.55 3.12
CA TYR A 110 25.88 -1.74 3.32
C TYR A 110 26.23 -2.42 4.65
N SER A 111 25.73 -1.85 5.74
CA SER A 111 25.94 -2.37 7.09
C SER A 111 24.84 -1.87 8.03
N GLU A 112 24.64 -2.61 9.12
CA GLU A 112 23.86 -2.10 10.24
C GLU A 112 24.60 -0.93 10.89
N ALA A 113 23.88 0.19 11.09
CA ALA A 113 24.42 1.41 11.63
C ALA A 113 23.92 1.63 13.06
N ILE A 114 24.83 1.99 13.95
CA ILE A 114 24.55 2.29 15.36
C ILE A 114 24.87 3.77 15.59
N LEU A 115 23.92 4.53 16.15
CA LEU A 115 24.16 5.90 16.58
C LEU A 115 24.92 5.88 17.91
N LYS A 116 26.16 6.40 17.91
CA LYS A 116 26.98 6.51 19.10
C LYS A 116 26.67 7.77 19.90
N ASP A 117 26.44 8.86 19.21
CA ASP A 117 25.99 10.14 19.71
C ASP A 117 25.28 10.93 18.61
N LYS A 118 24.74 12.11 18.89
CA LYS A 118 23.93 12.92 17.95
C LYS A 118 24.58 13.20 16.59
N ASN A 119 25.89 13.04 16.46
CA ASN A 119 26.67 13.37 15.26
C ASN A 119 27.56 12.22 14.79
N THR A 120 27.60 11.09 15.50
CA THR A 120 28.53 10.00 15.24
C THR A 120 27.80 8.68 14.99
N ILE A 121 28.00 8.11 13.81
CA ILE A 121 27.46 6.81 13.42
C ILE A 121 28.61 5.81 13.32
N CYS A 122 28.45 4.64 13.90
CA CYS A 122 29.35 3.51 13.74
C CYS A 122 28.69 2.45 12.83
N ALA A 123 29.42 1.99 11.83
CA ALA A 123 29.03 0.92 10.95
C ALA A 123 30.26 0.06 10.64
N GLU A 124 30.15 -1.26 10.86
CA GLU A 124 31.31 -2.16 10.87
C GLU A 124 32.38 -1.66 11.87
N GLU A 125 33.62 -1.48 11.42
CA GLU A 125 34.73 -0.94 12.21
C GLU A 125 35.00 0.56 11.95
N GLU A 126 34.17 1.19 11.10
CA GLU A 126 34.34 2.60 10.72
C GLU A 126 33.43 3.53 11.52
N VAL A 127 33.91 4.75 11.70
CA VAL A 127 33.21 5.83 12.37
C VAL A 127 32.97 6.96 11.39
N TYR A 128 31.73 7.44 11.32
CA TYR A 128 31.27 8.48 10.40
C TYR A 128 30.79 9.67 11.21
N SER A 129 31.39 10.85 10.99
CA SER A 129 30.95 12.09 11.61
C SER A 129 30.00 12.85 10.67
N CYS A 130 28.80 13.18 11.16
CA CYS A 130 27.75 13.83 10.39
C CYS A 130 27.25 15.09 11.11
N SER A 131 26.98 16.15 10.37
CA SER A 131 26.39 17.37 10.94
C SER A 131 24.98 17.10 11.46
N GLU A 132 24.19 16.36 10.71
CA GLU A 132 22.86 15.90 11.10
C GLU A 132 22.69 14.41 10.82
N VAL A 133 21.98 13.71 11.70
CA VAL A 133 21.62 12.29 11.52
C VAL A 133 20.12 12.14 11.44
N ILE A 134 19.68 11.43 10.38
CA ILE A 134 18.26 11.19 10.07
C ILE A 134 17.95 9.71 10.20
N SER A 135 16.91 9.38 10.97
CA SER A 135 16.39 8.02 11.06
C SER A 135 15.31 7.78 10.01
N ALA A 136 15.50 6.78 9.15
CA ALA A 136 14.57 6.31 8.11
C ALA A 136 14.43 4.78 8.11
N ILE A 137 14.52 4.16 9.30
CA ILE A 137 14.62 2.70 9.50
C ILE A 137 13.31 1.94 9.25
N GLY A 138 12.19 2.65 9.08
CA GLY A 138 10.93 2.07 8.65
C GLY A 138 10.14 1.33 9.73
N SER A 139 9.44 0.28 9.34
CA SER A 139 8.52 -0.49 10.17
C SER A 139 8.73 -2.00 10.01
N LYS A 140 8.13 -2.77 10.93
CA LYS A 140 8.05 -4.24 10.86
C LYS A 140 6.59 -4.71 10.96
N PRO A 141 6.24 -5.92 10.49
CA PRO A 141 4.92 -6.49 10.70
C PRO A 141 4.53 -6.49 12.18
N ARG A 142 3.25 -6.24 12.47
CA ARG A 142 2.73 -6.22 13.83
C ARG A 142 2.43 -7.64 14.29
N GLU A 143 3.04 -8.06 15.37
CA GLU A 143 2.65 -9.26 16.09
C GLU A 143 1.45 -8.99 17.01
N ILE A 144 0.59 -9.97 17.15
CA ILE A 144 -0.53 -9.94 18.08
C ILE A 144 -0.30 -11.05 19.10
N LYS A 145 -0.58 -10.77 20.36
CA LYS A 145 -0.50 -11.77 21.44
C LYS A 145 -1.36 -13.00 21.10
N GLY A 146 -0.76 -14.16 21.11
CA GLY A 146 -1.35 -15.44 20.72
C GLY A 146 -1.30 -15.74 19.22
N LEU A 147 -0.71 -14.82 18.40
CA LEU A 147 -0.45 -14.98 16.98
C LEU A 147 0.95 -14.47 16.65
N GLU A 148 1.93 -14.84 17.48
CA GLU A 148 3.33 -14.54 17.23
C GLU A 148 3.83 -15.32 16.00
N PHE A 149 4.66 -14.68 15.17
CA PHE A 149 5.16 -15.32 13.95
C PHE A 149 6.09 -16.48 14.25
N ASP A 150 5.78 -17.66 13.73
CA ASP A 150 6.59 -18.88 13.88
C ASP A 150 7.29 -19.30 12.57
N GLY A 151 6.96 -18.65 11.44
CA GLY A 151 7.53 -18.92 10.13
C GLY A 151 7.04 -20.22 9.46
N ASP A 152 6.11 -20.95 10.08
CA ASP A 152 5.52 -22.20 9.58
C ASP A 152 3.99 -22.11 9.43
N PHE A 153 3.30 -21.83 10.54
CA PHE A 153 1.84 -21.80 10.59
C PHE A 153 1.27 -20.38 10.78
N ILE A 154 1.97 -19.53 11.51
CA ILE A 154 1.60 -18.11 11.71
C ILE A 154 2.61 -17.24 10.98
N LEU A 155 2.19 -16.69 9.86
CA LEU A 155 3.05 -15.99 8.91
C LEU A 155 2.77 -14.48 8.89
N SER A 156 3.84 -13.71 8.70
CA SER A 156 3.77 -12.30 8.36
C SER A 156 3.58 -12.06 6.86
N SER A 157 3.31 -10.81 6.49
CA SER A 157 3.32 -10.39 5.07
C SER A 157 4.69 -10.56 4.39
N ASP A 158 5.77 -10.53 5.17
CA ASP A 158 7.13 -10.71 4.66
C ASP A 158 7.41 -12.19 4.35
N ASP A 159 6.80 -13.12 5.12
CA ASP A 159 6.98 -14.57 4.96
C ASP A 159 6.22 -15.09 3.74
N VAL A 160 4.95 -14.70 3.57
CA VAL A 160 4.14 -15.13 2.42
C VAL A 160 4.69 -14.65 1.08
N LEU A 161 5.46 -13.56 1.07
CA LEU A 161 6.17 -13.12 -0.13
C LEU A 161 7.36 -14.01 -0.53
N ARG A 162 7.79 -14.93 0.34
CA ARG A 162 8.86 -15.90 0.02
C ARG A 162 8.34 -17.24 -0.49
N MET A 163 7.00 -17.42 -0.54
CA MET A 163 6.40 -18.67 -0.98
C MET A 163 6.73 -18.96 -2.45
N GLU A 164 7.03 -20.23 -2.72
CA GLU A 164 7.25 -20.79 -4.06
C GLU A 164 6.14 -21.75 -4.50
N SER A 165 5.20 -22.05 -3.58
CA SER A 165 4.02 -22.86 -3.83
C SER A 165 2.81 -22.26 -3.10
N LEU A 166 1.61 -22.50 -3.61
CA LEU A 166 0.39 -22.05 -2.98
C LEU A 166 -0.16 -23.05 -1.98
N PRO A 167 -0.77 -22.60 -0.87
CA PRO A 167 -1.53 -23.46 0.03
C PRO A 167 -2.85 -23.88 -0.62
N LYS A 168 -3.56 -24.81 -0.01
CA LYS A 168 -4.96 -25.10 -0.37
C LYS A 168 -5.93 -24.13 0.30
N SER A 169 -5.60 -23.71 1.51
CA SER A 169 -6.43 -22.82 2.32
C SER A 169 -5.62 -21.87 3.19
N VAL A 170 -6.15 -20.69 3.46
CA VAL A 170 -5.52 -19.68 4.30
C VAL A 170 -6.55 -18.96 5.17
N LEU A 171 -6.18 -18.68 6.41
CA LEU A 171 -6.89 -17.71 7.24
C LEU A 171 -6.12 -16.40 7.24
N ILE A 172 -6.77 -15.31 6.84
CA ILE A 172 -6.21 -13.96 6.89
C ILE A 172 -6.79 -13.23 8.09
N VAL A 173 -5.93 -12.68 8.96
CA VAL A 173 -6.33 -11.91 10.13
C VAL A 173 -6.10 -10.43 9.86
N GLY A 174 -7.20 -9.67 9.75
CA GLY A 174 -7.22 -8.24 9.43
C GLY A 174 -7.60 -7.94 7.98
N SER A 175 -8.50 -6.99 7.79
CA SER A 175 -9.05 -6.56 6.48
C SER A 175 -8.54 -5.20 6.01
N GLY A 176 -7.36 -4.79 6.46
CA GLY A 176 -6.66 -3.62 5.90
C GLY A 176 -6.14 -3.89 4.48
N ALA A 177 -5.37 -2.95 3.92
CA ALA A 177 -4.85 -3.05 2.56
C ALA A 177 -4.12 -4.38 2.28
N ILE A 178 -3.25 -4.81 3.20
CA ILE A 178 -2.52 -6.07 3.08
C ILE A 178 -3.49 -7.25 3.03
N GLY A 179 -4.44 -7.32 3.96
CA GLY A 179 -5.40 -8.43 4.03
C GLY A 179 -6.28 -8.53 2.79
N ILE A 180 -6.80 -7.40 2.29
CA ILE A 180 -7.62 -7.35 1.08
C ILE A 180 -6.81 -7.75 -0.17
N GLU A 181 -5.59 -7.23 -0.34
CA GLU A 181 -4.73 -7.56 -1.48
C GLU A 181 -4.36 -9.05 -1.50
N TRP A 182 -3.97 -9.63 -0.35
CA TRP A 182 -3.67 -11.05 -0.26
C TRP A 182 -4.90 -11.94 -0.42
N THR A 183 -6.07 -11.52 0.07
CA THR A 183 -7.35 -12.20 -0.21
C THR A 183 -7.58 -12.30 -1.72
N ARG A 184 -7.33 -11.22 -2.46
CA ARG A 184 -7.46 -11.20 -3.93
C ARG A 184 -6.46 -12.11 -4.61
N ILE A 185 -5.18 -12.04 -4.23
CA ILE A 185 -4.12 -12.88 -4.81
C ILE A 185 -4.48 -14.35 -4.64
N PHE A 186 -4.74 -14.78 -3.41
CA PHE A 186 -5.03 -16.18 -3.12
C PHE A 186 -6.32 -16.66 -3.79
N SER A 187 -7.41 -15.89 -3.71
CA SER A 187 -8.68 -16.29 -4.33
C SER A 187 -8.60 -16.34 -5.84
N ASN A 188 -7.86 -15.46 -6.50
CA ASN A 188 -7.67 -15.50 -7.96
C ASN A 188 -6.93 -16.76 -8.40
N PHE A 189 -5.99 -17.26 -7.59
CA PHE A 189 -5.28 -18.53 -7.83
C PHE A 189 -6.05 -19.78 -7.33
N GLY A 190 -7.29 -19.61 -6.84
CA GLY A 190 -8.13 -20.74 -6.41
C GLY A 190 -7.87 -21.27 -5.00
N VAL A 191 -7.11 -20.56 -4.19
CA VAL A 191 -6.91 -20.89 -2.77
C VAL A 191 -8.18 -20.59 -1.98
N GLU A 192 -8.59 -21.48 -1.06
CA GLU A 192 -9.71 -21.22 -0.15
C GLU A 192 -9.30 -20.19 0.89
N VAL A 193 -9.95 -19.02 0.85
CA VAL A 193 -9.64 -17.91 1.76
C VAL A 193 -10.76 -17.74 2.78
N SER A 194 -10.37 -17.68 4.06
CA SER A 194 -11.19 -17.15 5.15
C SER A 194 -10.52 -15.90 5.70
N LEU A 195 -11.30 -14.84 5.98
CA LEU A 195 -10.80 -13.59 6.54
C LEU A 195 -11.53 -13.30 7.86
N VAL A 196 -10.79 -12.93 8.91
CA VAL A 196 -11.36 -12.48 10.18
C VAL A 196 -10.98 -11.02 10.43
N GLU A 197 -11.96 -10.22 10.82
CA GLU A 197 -11.82 -8.79 11.12
C GLU A 197 -12.48 -8.47 12.46
N LEU A 198 -11.74 -7.77 13.32
CA LEU A 198 -12.22 -7.36 14.63
C LEU A 198 -13.29 -6.26 14.56
N ALA A 199 -13.23 -5.44 13.53
CA ALA A 199 -14.20 -4.37 13.30
C ALA A 199 -15.52 -4.90 12.73
N GLU A 200 -16.55 -4.06 12.80
CA GLU A 200 -17.90 -4.34 12.30
C GLU A 200 -17.99 -4.37 10.75
N HIS A 201 -16.96 -3.84 10.04
CA HIS A 201 -16.93 -3.79 8.58
C HIS A 201 -15.54 -4.14 8.05
N LEU A 202 -15.48 -4.67 6.82
CA LEU A 202 -14.22 -4.82 6.08
C LEU A 202 -13.63 -3.45 5.76
N CYS A 203 -12.29 -3.37 5.76
CA CYS A 203 -11.55 -2.14 5.47
C CYS A 203 -11.98 -0.94 6.35
N PRO A 204 -11.90 -1.06 7.69
CA PRO A 204 -12.54 -0.14 8.64
C PRO A 204 -12.03 1.31 8.58
N LEU A 205 -10.89 1.54 7.93
CA LEU A 205 -10.34 2.89 7.71
C LEU A 205 -10.93 3.60 6.49
N ALA A 206 -11.66 2.89 5.63
CA ALA A 206 -12.29 3.46 4.45
C ALA A 206 -13.68 4.08 4.77
N ASP A 207 -14.26 4.70 3.76
CA ASP A 207 -15.65 5.15 3.79
C ASP A 207 -16.60 3.95 3.90
N ILE A 208 -17.73 4.12 4.58
CA ILE A 208 -18.70 3.03 4.79
C ILE A 208 -19.23 2.42 3.48
N GLU A 209 -19.37 3.22 2.40
CA GLU A 209 -19.80 2.69 1.11
C GLU A 209 -18.71 1.82 0.46
N VAL A 210 -17.43 2.11 0.72
CA VAL A 210 -16.30 1.25 0.31
C VAL A 210 -16.40 -0.10 1.03
N SER A 211 -16.59 -0.09 2.34
CA SER A 211 -16.73 -1.31 3.15
C SER A 211 -17.88 -2.18 2.67
N LYS A 212 -19.08 -1.61 2.53
CA LYS A 212 -20.27 -2.32 1.99
C LYS A 212 -20.02 -2.91 0.61
N ARG A 213 -19.31 -2.20 -0.26
CA ARG A 213 -19.02 -2.68 -1.62
C ARG A 213 -18.02 -3.84 -1.60
N ILE A 214 -16.98 -3.79 -0.76
CA ILE A 214 -16.04 -4.89 -0.58
C ILE A 214 -16.77 -6.14 -0.08
N GLU A 215 -17.63 -6.00 0.93
CA GLU A 215 -18.43 -7.12 1.46
C GLU A 215 -19.33 -7.74 0.39
N ARG A 216 -19.96 -6.92 -0.47
CA ARG A 216 -20.73 -7.41 -1.61
C ARG A 216 -19.86 -8.19 -2.59
N ILE A 217 -18.68 -7.67 -2.96
CA ILE A 217 -17.73 -8.35 -3.84
C ILE A 217 -17.29 -9.69 -3.23
N PHE A 218 -17.01 -9.74 -1.94
CA PHE A 218 -16.60 -10.97 -1.26
C PHE A 218 -17.72 -12.01 -1.24
N LYS A 219 -18.96 -11.58 -0.98
CA LYS A 219 -20.14 -12.47 -1.08
C LYS A 219 -20.32 -13.04 -2.49
N GLN A 220 -20.21 -12.22 -3.52
CA GLN A 220 -20.31 -12.65 -4.92
C GLN A 220 -19.20 -13.65 -5.29
N LYS A 221 -17.98 -13.43 -4.81
CA LYS A 221 -16.83 -14.33 -5.02
C LYS A 221 -16.80 -15.52 -4.07
N LYS A 222 -17.80 -15.67 -3.18
CA LYS A 222 -17.90 -16.73 -2.16
C LYS A 222 -16.68 -16.78 -1.22
N ILE A 223 -16.04 -15.64 -0.97
CA ILE A 223 -14.97 -15.49 0.01
C ILE A 223 -15.61 -15.46 1.39
N LYS A 224 -15.17 -16.35 2.29
CA LYS A 224 -15.65 -16.38 3.68
C LYS A 224 -15.04 -15.24 4.47
N TYR A 225 -15.83 -14.52 5.25
CA TYR A 225 -15.32 -13.52 6.19
C TYR A 225 -16.16 -13.45 7.46
N TYR A 226 -15.51 -13.10 8.55
CA TYR A 226 -16.06 -13.02 9.89
C TYR A 226 -15.77 -11.63 10.44
N LEU A 227 -16.82 -10.87 10.77
CA LEU A 227 -16.76 -9.51 11.30
C LEU A 227 -17.08 -9.51 12.79
N ASN A 228 -16.62 -8.49 13.53
CA ASN A 228 -16.71 -8.43 14.98
C ASN A 228 -16.12 -9.69 15.65
N ASP A 229 -15.11 -10.30 15.04
CA ASP A 229 -14.57 -11.57 15.48
C ASP A 229 -13.04 -11.56 15.50
N LYS A 230 -12.46 -12.48 16.22
CA LYS A 230 -11.02 -12.63 16.38
C LYS A 230 -10.64 -14.09 16.58
N VAL A 231 -9.38 -14.40 16.35
CA VAL A 231 -8.82 -15.68 16.79
C VAL A 231 -8.81 -15.72 18.33
N ASP A 232 -9.46 -16.71 18.91
CA ASP A 232 -9.49 -16.95 20.35
C ASP A 232 -8.37 -17.90 20.76
N LYS A 233 -8.24 -19.04 20.06
CA LYS A 233 -7.20 -20.04 20.32
C LYS A 233 -6.87 -20.88 19.09
N ILE A 234 -5.71 -21.49 19.12
CA ILE A 234 -5.23 -22.45 18.11
C ILE A 234 -4.96 -23.79 18.82
N GLU A 235 -5.56 -24.86 18.31
CA GLU A 235 -5.40 -26.22 18.81
C GLU A 235 -5.16 -27.19 17.65
N ASN A 236 -3.98 -27.83 17.59
CA ASN A 236 -3.64 -28.80 16.54
C ASN A 236 -3.85 -28.23 15.11
N LYS A 237 -3.35 -27.02 14.83
CA LYS A 237 -3.54 -26.29 13.56
C LYS A 237 -5.02 -25.99 13.23
N LYS A 238 -5.93 -26.13 14.16
CA LYS A 238 -7.31 -25.62 14.05
C LYS A 238 -7.42 -24.30 14.77
N VAL A 239 -7.96 -23.33 14.09
CA VAL A 239 -8.20 -21.97 14.60
C VAL A 239 -9.64 -21.89 15.07
N ILE A 240 -9.84 -21.50 16.32
CA ILE A 240 -11.16 -21.29 16.91
C ILE A 240 -11.33 -19.79 17.08
N LEU A 241 -12.39 -19.25 16.48
CA LEU A 241 -12.75 -17.85 16.60
C LEU A 241 -13.55 -17.61 17.90
N ALA A 242 -13.62 -16.36 18.34
CA ALA A 242 -14.38 -15.98 19.53
C ALA A 242 -15.89 -16.27 19.38
N SER A 243 -16.41 -16.28 18.16
CA SER A 243 -17.77 -16.73 17.85
C SER A 243 -18.02 -18.23 18.04
N GLY A 244 -16.96 -19.03 18.21
CA GLY A 244 -17.01 -20.49 18.25
C GLY A 244 -16.83 -21.18 16.90
N GLU A 245 -16.74 -20.43 15.81
CA GLU A 245 -16.45 -20.97 14.48
C GLU A 245 -15.05 -21.61 14.48
N THR A 246 -14.90 -22.72 13.76
CA THR A 246 -13.62 -23.46 13.68
C THR A 246 -13.14 -23.54 12.22
N ILE A 247 -11.91 -23.10 11.99
CA ILE A 247 -11.26 -23.08 10.67
C ILE A 247 -9.98 -23.91 10.75
N ALA A 248 -9.71 -24.71 9.71
CA ALA A 248 -8.48 -25.52 9.62
C ALA A 248 -7.68 -25.09 8.38
N PRO A 249 -7.00 -23.93 8.41
CA PRO A 249 -6.20 -23.46 7.29
C PRO A 249 -4.84 -24.18 7.24
N ASP A 250 -4.19 -24.17 6.06
CA ASP A 250 -2.80 -24.61 5.96
C ASP A 250 -1.86 -23.68 6.74
N PHE A 251 -2.17 -22.35 6.75
CA PHE A 251 -1.50 -21.36 7.61
C PHE A 251 -2.39 -20.13 7.87
N ILE A 252 -1.93 -19.29 8.80
CA ILE A 252 -2.53 -18.01 9.14
C ILE A 252 -1.64 -16.87 8.62
N LEU A 253 -2.20 -15.95 7.82
CA LEU A 253 -1.55 -14.68 7.50
C LEU A 253 -2.03 -13.58 8.44
N VAL A 254 -1.14 -13.06 9.28
CA VAL A 254 -1.46 -11.91 10.14
C VAL A 254 -1.21 -10.61 9.37
N ALA A 255 -2.29 -9.92 9.04
CA ALA A 255 -2.32 -8.71 8.20
C ALA A 255 -2.87 -7.48 8.98
N THR A 256 -2.56 -7.38 10.27
CA THR A 256 -3.10 -6.37 11.20
C THR A 256 -2.31 -5.07 11.24
N GLY A 257 -1.51 -4.82 10.21
CA GLY A 257 -0.71 -3.62 10.06
C GLY A 257 0.76 -3.79 10.45
N ARG A 258 1.44 -2.67 10.61
CA ARG A 258 2.88 -2.61 10.90
C ARG A 258 3.12 -1.75 12.12
N VAL A 259 4.26 -1.91 12.75
CA VAL A 259 4.72 -1.07 13.86
C VAL A 259 6.02 -0.36 13.48
N PRO A 260 6.18 0.93 13.85
CA PRO A 260 7.43 1.65 13.66
C PRO A 260 8.58 0.91 14.31
N GLN A 261 9.73 0.87 13.64
CA GLN A 261 10.97 0.47 14.28
C GLN A 261 11.54 1.69 15.06
N VAL A 262 12.06 1.42 16.22
CA VAL A 262 12.68 2.43 17.06
C VAL A 262 14.17 2.12 17.15
N LEU A 263 14.99 3.11 16.87
CA LEU A 263 16.42 3.08 17.11
C LEU A 263 16.72 4.13 18.18
N GLU A 264 17.42 3.75 19.24
CA GLU A 264 17.80 4.68 20.29
C GLU A 264 18.82 5.70 19.77
N GLY A 265 18.66 6.94 20.17
CA GLY A 265 19.57 8.03 19.85
C GLY A 265 18.88 9.37 19.65
N ASP A 266 19.70 10.41 19.55
CA ASP A 266 19.29 11.81 19.37
C ASP A 266 19.35 12.18 17.87
N PHE A 267 18.31 11.86 17.14
CA PHE A 267 18.19 12.15 15.72
C PHE A 267 17.63 13.55 15.48
N ALA A 268 18.19 14.28 14.51
CA ALA A 268 17.65 15.56 14.07
C ALA A 268 16.22 15.44 13.54
N LYS A 269 15.95 14.37 12.79
CA LYS A 269 14.61 14.02 12.25
C LYS A 269 14.43 12.52 12.19
N ILE A 270 13.16 12.10 12.30
CA ILE A 270 12.72 10.73 12.02
C ILE A 270 11.69 10.81 10.91
N ILE A 271 11.88 10.07 9.82
CA ILE A 271 11.02 10.10 8.63
C ILE A 271 10.60 8.71 8.17
N GLY A 272 9.58 8.65 7.31
CA GLY A 272 8.98 7.40 6.85
C GLY A 272 8.21 6.69 7.96
N ASP A 273 8.04 5.38 7.83
CA ASP A 273 7.26 4.57 8.77
C ASP A 273 7.77 4.64 10.21
N ALA A 274 9.08 4.89 10.39
CA ALA A 274 9.70 5.06 11.71
C ALA A 274 9.17 6.26 12.50
N SER A 275 8.58 7.27 11.83
CA SER A 275 7.95 8.41 12.48
C SER A 275 6.66 8.05 13.26
N GLY A 276 6.10 6.88 13.02
CA GLY A 276 4.83 6.46 13.64
C GLY A 276 3.58 7.13 13.06
N GLU A 277 3.74 7.97 12.04
CA GLU A 277 2.65 8.65 11.34
C GLU A 277 2.02 7.73 10.28
N ILE A 278 1.81 8.20 9.05
CA ILE A 278 1.21 7.41 7.96
C ILE A 278 2.25 6.44 7.36
N GLN A 279 2.01 5.14 7.47
CA GLN A 279 2.93 4.09 6.99
C GLN A 279 2.66 3.74 5.53
N LEU A 280 2.92 4.71 4.64
CA LEU A 280 2.77 4.58 3.18
C LEU A 280 4.06 5.06 2.48
N ALA A 281 4.48 4.34 1.45
CA ALA A 281 5.71 4.66 0.73
C ALA A 281 5.71 6.08 0.13
N HIS A 282 4.58 6.51 -0.45
CA HIS A 282 4.45 7.86 -1.01
C HIS A 282 4.41 8.95 0.08
N TYR A 283 3.93 8.64 1.29
CA TYR A 283 4.05 9.54 2.43
C TYR A 283 5.52 9.71 2.84
N ALA A 284 6.25 8.60 2.96
CA ALA A 284 7.67 8.60 3.27
C ALA A 284 8.50 9.40 2.24
N ILE A 285 8.18 9.25 0.94
CA ILE A 285 8.78 10.05 -0.15
C ILE A 285 8.43 11.53 0.00
N SER A 286 7.20 11.88 0.36
CA SER A 286 6.76 13.27 0.55
C SER A 286 7.45 13.91 1.76
N GLN A 287 7.63 13.18 2.87
CA GLN A 287 8.42 13.65 4.01
C GLN A 287 9.88 13.93 3.62
N ALA A 288 10.49 13.03 2.83
CA ALA A 288 11.87 13.22 2.34
C ALA A 288 12.00 14.47 1.46
N LYS A 289 11.04 14.69 0.55
CA LYS A 289 10.97 15.91 -0.29
C LYS A 289 10.78 17.16 0.55
N ALA A 290 9.85 17.12 1.51
CA ALA A 290 9.60 18.25 2.43
C ALA A 290 10.86 18.63 3.19
N LEU A 291 11.56 17.64 3.74
CA LEU A 291 12.79 17.87 4.49
C LEU A 291 13.93 18.40 3.59
N ALA A 292 14.14 17.83 2.42
CA ALA A 292 15.21 18.24 1.51
C ALA A 292 14.99 19.63 0.90
N CYS A 293 13.73 19.96 0.56
CA CYS A 293 13.39 21.17 -0.19
C CYS A 293 12.84 22.30 0.70
N GLY A 294 12.64 22.07 2.00
CA GLY A 294 12.04 23.05 2.90
C GLY A 294 10.59 23.39 2.54
N ILE A 295 9.84 22.44 1.95
CA ILE A 295 8.43 22.63 1.56
C ILE A 295 7.52 21.93 2.56
N GLU A 296 6.33 22.49 2.76
CA GLU A 296 5.27 21.82 3.49
C GLU A 296 4.36 21.07 2.53
N PHE A 297 3.81 19.93 2.95
CA PHE A 297 2.77 19.21 2.23
C PHE A 297 1.60 18.88 3.16
N ARG A 298 0.43 18.78 2.56
CA ARG A 298 -0.81 18.53 3.31
C ARG A 298 -0.95 17.06 3.66
N LYS A 299 -0.72 16.72 4.94
CA LYS A 299 -0.82 15.35 5.47
C LYS A 299 -2.26 14.80 5.38
N ASP A 300 -3.26 15.67 5.47
CA ASP A 300 -4.69 15.34 5.33
C ASP A 300 -5.09 14.95 3.89
N LEU A 301 -4.24 15.23 2.90
CA LEU A 301 -4.45 14.91 1.49
C LEU A 301 -3.60 13.73 0.98
N VAL A 302 -3.08 12.91 1.89
CA VAL A 302 -2.36 11.70 1.51
C VAL A 302 -3.37 10.63 1.08
N PRO A 303 -3.38 10.20 -0.19
CA PRO A 303 -4.32 9.19 -0.64
C PRO A 303 -3.97 7.81 -0.11
N SER A 304 -4.99 7.00 0.12
CA SER A 304 -4.84 5.57 0.38
C SER A 304 -5.29 4.77 -0.84
N VAL A 305 -4.59 3.67 -1.13
CA VAL A 305 -4.91 2.79 -2.26
C VAL A 305 -4.79 1.33 -1.83
N ILE A 306 -5.77 0.53 -2.24
CA ILE A 306 -5.74 -0.94 -2.20
C ILE A 306 -5.82 -1.43 -3.64
N TYR A 307 -4.81 -2.18 -4.06
CA TYR A 307 -4.69 -2.65 -5.43
C TYR A 307 -5.49 -3.93 -5.70
N GLY A 308 -5.77 -4.18 -6.96
CA GLY A 308 -6.53 -5.33 -7.48
C GLY A 308 -7.64 -4.92 -8.44
N GLU A 309 -8.44 -5.86 -8.88
CA GLU A 309 -9.61 -5.61 -9.74
C GLU A 309 -10.92 -5.82 -8.95
N PRO A 310 -11.69 -4.72 -8.75
CA PRO A 310 -11.35 -3.31 -8.97
C PRO A 310 -10.36 -2.76 -7.93
N GLU A 311 -9.59 -1.71 -8.26
CA GLU A 311 -8.82 -0.95 -7.29
C GLU A 311 -9.74 -0.16 -6.36
N ILE A 312 -9.22 0.19 -5.18
CA ILE A 312 -9.92 1.02 -4.19
C ILE A 312 -9.00 2.16 -3.81
N ALA A 313 -9.48 3.40 -3.91
CA ALA A 313 -8.69 4.57 -3.52
C ALA A 313 -9.56 5.61 -2.81
N TRP A 314 -8.97 6.34 -1.86
CA TRP A 314 -9.65 7.42 -1.17
C TRP A 314 -8.69 8.49 -0.68
N VAL A 315 -9.24 9.69 -0.47
CA VAL A 315 -8.54 10.84 0.13
C VAL A 315 -9.54 11.72 0.89
N GLY A 316 -9.08 12.37 1.93
CA GLY A 316 -9.86 13.34 2.71
C GLY A 316 -10.93 12.72 3.59
N LYS A 317 -12.04 13.44 3.78
CA LYS A 317 -13.12 13.06 4.71
C LYS A 317 -13.91 11.86 4.21
N ARG A 318 -14.31 10.98 5.13
CA ARG A 318 -15.28 9.90 4.90
C ARG A 318 -16.68 10.42 5.21
N GLU A 319 -17.70 9.78 4.68
CA GLU A 319 -19.10 10.16 4.94
C GLU A 319 -19.44 10.16 6.43
N GLN A 320 -18.98 9.15 7.16
CA GLN A 320 -19.22 9.02 8.59
C GLN A 320 -18.51 10.09 9.45
N ASP A 321 -17.57 10.83 8.88
CA ASP A 321 -16.85 11.93 9.55
C ASP A 321 -17.42 13.31 9.16
N CYS A 322 -18.51 13.35 8.36
CA CYS A 322 -19.10 14.57 7.84
C CYS A 322 -20.27 15.04 8.71
N ASP A 323 -20.40 16.35 8.81
CA ASP A 323 -21.58 17.03 9.34
C ASP A 323 -22.65 17.26 8.22
N GLU A 324 -23.79 17.85 8.59
CA GLU A 324 -24.91 18.11 7.68
C GLU A 324 -24.59 19.13 6.56
N SER A 325 -23.52 19.91 6.69
CA SER A 325 -23.10 20.89 5.67
C SER A 325 -22.38 20.24 4.48
N CYS A 326 -21.97 18.97 4.60
CA CYS A 326 -21.32 18.24 3.52
C CYS A 326 -22.37 17.69 2.53
N GLN A 327 -22.22 18.03 1.27
CA GLN A 327 -22.95 17.42 0.17
C GLN A 327 -22.21 16.18 -0.31
N LYS A 328 -22.94 15.10 -0.56
CA LYS A 328 -22.37 13.79 -0.93
C LYS A 328 -23.08 13.29 -2.17
N LEU A 329 -22.31 12.99 -3.21
CA LEU A 329 -22.84 12.38 -4.42
C LEU A 329 -22.03 11.15 -4.80
N LEU A 330 -22.72 10.18 -5.39
CA LEU A 330 -22.14 8.92 -5.85
C LEU A 330 -22.67 8.62 -7.26
N ILE A 331 -21.76 8.12 -8.12
CA ILE A 331 -22.10 7.56 -9.43
C ILE A 331 -21.59 6.12 -9.50
N PRO A 332 -22.41 5.14 -9.92
CA PRO A 332 -21.92 3.80 -10.15
C PRO A 332 -21.02 3.78 -11.40
N ILE A 333 -20.01 2.93 -11.42
CA ILE A 333 -19.10 2.79 -12.56
C ILE A 333 -19.86 2.39 -13.85
N THR A 334 -20.95 1.67 -13.73
CA THR A 334 -21.84 1.33 -14.87
C THR A 334 -22.43 2.54 -15.61
N ALA A 335 -22.42 3.72 -15.03
CA ALA A 335 -22.84 4.95 -15.69
C ALA A 335 -21.79 5.53 -16.65
N ILE A 336 -20.55 5.00 -16.63
CA ILE A 336 -19.42 5.48 -17.42
C ILE A 336 -19.21 4.55 -18.62
N GLY A 337 -19.28 5.07 -19.85
CA GLY A 337 -19.19 4.27 -21.07
C GLY A 337 -17.90 3.44 -21.17
N LYS A 338 -16.77 3.98 -20.71
CA LYS A 338 -15.48 3.28 -20.68
C LYS A 338 -15.53 1.97 -19.89
N SER A 339 -16.32 1.90 -18.83
CA SER A 339 -16.43 0.70 -17.98
C SER A 339 -16.98 -0.51 -18.74
N TRP A 340 -17.90 -0.27 -19.67
CA TRP A 340 -18.47 -1.32 -20.54
C TRP A 340 -17.50 -1.76 -21.63
N CYS A 341 -16.69 -0.81 -22.15
CA CYS A 341 -15.66 -1.15 -23.13
C CYS A 341 -14.57 -2.06 -22.53
N ASP A 342 -14.31 -1.93 -21.25
CA ASP A 342 -13.23 -2.62 -20.55
C ASP A 342 -13.71 -3.83 -19.73
N ASP A 343 -15.01 -4.13 -19.75
CA ASP A 343 -15.66 -5.12 -18.86
C ASP A 343 -15.32 -4.89 -17.37
N ALA A 344 -15.28 -3.62 -16.96
CA ALA A 344 -14.86 -3.19 -15.63
C ALA A 344 -15.98 -2.39 -14.95
N THR A 345 -17.16 -2.99 -14.83
CA THR A 345 -18.40 -2.34 -14.40
C THR A 345 -18.59 -2.30 -12.87
N GLU A 346 -17.73 -2.99 -12.10
CA GLU A 346 -17.85 -3.06 -10.65
C GLU A 346 -17.25 -1.83 -9.98
N GLY A 347 -18.07 -1.15 -9.15
CA GLY A 347 -17.58 -0.05 -8.33
C GLY A 347 -18.45 1.20 -8.38
N PHE A 348 -17.85 2.30 -7.89
CA PHE A 348 -18.46 3.63 -7.84
C PHE A 348 -17.38 4.72 -7.70
N ILE A 349 -17.76 5.94 -8.01
CA ILE A 349 -17.05 7.16 -7.62
C ILE A 349 -17.96 7.94 -6.67
N LYS A 350 -17.46 8.31 -5.50
CA LYS A 350 -18.14 9.13 -4.50
C LYS A 350 -17.31 10.37 -4.21
N ILE A 351 -17.94 11.54 -4.24
CA ILE A 351 -17.32 12.83 -3.95
C ILE A 351 -18.09 13.51 -2.83
N ILE A 352 -17.37 14.11 -1.91
CA ILE A 352 -17.90 14.90 -0.79
C ILE A 352 -17.43 16.32 -0.95
N VAL A 353 -18.38 17.25 -0.97
CA VAL A 353 -18.15 18.70 -1.13
C VAL A 353 -18.63 19.43 0.11
N LYS A 354 -17.86 20.41 0.56
CA LYS A 354 -18.23 21.38 1.59
C LYS A 354 -17.75 22.76 1.15
N ASP A 355 -18.60 23.78 1.30
CA ASP A 355 -18.27 25.16 0.96
C ASP A 355 -17.70 25.33 -0.46
N LYS A 356 -18.31 24.62 -1.44
CA LYS A 356 -17.88 24.56 -2.85
C LYS A 356 -16.50 23.92 -3.10
N HIS A 357 -15.88 23.26 -2.13
CA HIS A 357 -14.60 22.56 -2.31
C HIS A 357 -14.77 21.08 -2.07
N VAL A 358 -14.05 20.27 -2.82
CA VAL A 358 -13.97 18.83 -2.55
C VAL A 358 -13.20 18.61 -1.26
N VAL A 359 -13.82 17.93 -0.29
CA VAL A 359 -13.23 17.61 1.01
C VAL A 359 -12.98 16.13 1.21
N GLY A 360 -13.47 15.28 0.32
CA GLY A 360 -13.24 13.85 0.32
C GLY A 360 -13.68 13.18 -0.97
N ALA A 361 -13.00 12.09 -1.33
CA ALA A 361 -13.39 11.24 -2.45
C ALA A 361 -13.04 9.78 -2.16
N HIS A 362 -13.91 8.88 -2.62
CA HIS A 362 -13.80 7.43 -2.44
C HIS A 362 -14.17 6.75 -3.75
N ILE A 363 -13.25 5.96 -4.28
CA ILE A 363 -13.36 5.38 -5.63
C ILE A 363 -13.11 3.88 -5.54
N ILE A 364 -14.03 3.11 -6.11
CA ILE A 364 -13.80 1.71 -6.47
C ILE A 364 -13.93 1.62 -7.97
N SER A 365 -12.84 1.33 -8.70
CA SER A 365 -12.79 1.30 -10.15
C SER A 365 -11.54 0.60 -10.63
N LYS A 366 -11.49 0.21 -11.89
CA LYS A 366 -10.28 -0.35 -12.53
C LYS A 366 -9.06 0.57 -12.41
N GLU A 367 -9.25 1.89 -12.43
CA GLU A 367 -8.18 2.90 -12.42
C GLU A 367 -8.24 3.82 -11.19
N ALA A 368 -8.77 3.34 -10.05
CA ALA A 368 -9.00 4.19 -8.88
C ALA A 368 -7.72 4.88 -8.38
N SER A 369 -6.56 4.21 -8.47
CA SER A 369 -5.26 4.76 -8.07
C SER A 369 -4.83 5.96 -8.92
N ALA A 370 -5.16 5.97 -10.22
CA ALA A 370 -4.90 7.09 -11.11
C ALA A 370 -5.95 8.20 -10.94
N LEU A 371 -7.22 7.83 -10.80
CA LEU A 371 -8.33 8.77 -10.67
C LEU A 371 -8.23 9.61 -9.40
N ILE A 372 -7.85 9.01 -8.27
CA ILE A 372 -7.75 9.72 -7.00
C ILE A 372 -6.73 10.85 -7.04
N GLN A 373 -5.70 10.77 -7.90
CA GLN A 373 -4.68 11.82 -8.02
C GLN A 373 -5.25 13.12 -8.60
N GLN A 374 -6.28 13.06 -9.43
CA GLN A 374 -6.96 14.26 -9.95
C GLN A 374 -7.64 15.01 -8.79
N ILE A 375 -8.27 14.27 -7.89
CA ILE A 375 -8.90 14.82 -6.69
C ILE A 375 -7.85 15.39 -5.73
N VAL A 376 -6.77 14.64 -5.47
CA VAL A 376 -5.66 15.14 -4.64
C VAL A 376 -5.08 16.43 -5.18
N LEU A 377 -4.90 16.53 -6.51
CA LEU A 377 -4.41 17.75 -7.16
C LEU A 377 -5.41 18.91 -6.97
N ALA A 378 -6.69 18.67 -7.22
CA ALA A 378 -7.74 19.67 -7.03
C ALA A 378 -7.81 20.17 -5.58
N MET A 379 -7.81 19.27 -4.61
CA MET A 379 -7.83 19.62 -3.19
C MET A 379 -6.55 20.34 -2.75
N ASN A 380 -5.39 19.94 -3.28
CA ASN A 380 -4.11 20.57 -2.92
C ASN A 380 -3.97 21.98 -3.52
N ALA A 381 -4.53 22.20 -4.70
CA ALA A 381 -4.59 23.50 -5.37
C ALA A 381 -5.79 24.36 -4.90
N ASP A 382 -6.59 23.86 -3.95
CA ASP A 382 -7.77 24.51 -3.40
C ASP A 382 -8.79 24.94 -4.48
N LEU A 383 -8.96 24.11 -5.52
CA LEU A 383 -9.90 24.41 -6.62
C LEU A 383 -11.34 24.22 -6.16
N SER A 384 -12.17 25.22 -6.48
CA SER A 384 -13.60 25.15 -6.27
C SER A 384 -14.28 24.21 -7.27
N VAL A 385 -15.47 23.74 -6.94
CA VAL A 385 -16.34 22.98 -7.85
C VAL A 385 -16.62 23.78 -9.13
N ASP A 386 -16.82 25.11 -9.04
CA ASP A 386 -17.08 25.96 -10.19
C ASP A 386 -15.87 26.01 -11.15
N GLU A 387 -14.64 26.01 -10.65
CA GLU A 387 -13.42 25.91 -11.47
C GLU A 387 -13.29 24.51 -12.08
N LEU A 388 -13.56 23.45 -11.32
CA LEU A 388 -13.51 22.08 -11.83
C LEU A 388 -14.52 21.82 -12.95
N LYS A 389 -15.68 22.49 -12.97
CA LYS A 389 -16.66 22.40 -14.07
C LYS A 389 -16.11 22.90 -15.42
N THR A 390 -15.07 23.71 -15.42
CA THR A 390 -14.49 24.24 -16.65
C THR A 390 -13.53 23.27 -17.36
N VAL A 391 -13.20 22.14 -16.71
CA VAL A 391 -12.20 21.19 -17.23
C VAL A 391 -12.78 20.37 -18.38
N CYS A 392 -12.08 20.36 -19.51
CA CYS A 392 -12.39 19.47 -20.63
C CYS A 392 -11.82 18.06 -20.33
N VAL A 393 -12.68 17.05 -20.33
CA VAL A 393 -12.33 15.67 -20.01
C VAL A 393 -12.24 14.84 -21.29
N ALA A 394 -11.21 13.99 -21.37
CA ALA A 394 -11.04 13.08 -22.50
C ALA A 394 -12.14 12.00 -22.51
N HIS A 395 -12.63 11.66 -23.70
CA HIS A 395 -13.65 10.63 -23.91
C HIS A 395 -13.12 9.49 -24.82
N PRO A 396 -13.42 8.20 -24.52
CA PRO A 396 -14.02 7.68 -23.30
C PRO A 396 -12.96 7.40 -22.23
N THR A 397 -13.20 7.80 -20.99
CA THR A 397 -12.33 7.55 -19.85
C THR A 397 -13.11 7.36 -18.55
N PHE A 398 -12.50 6.73 -17.53
CA PHE A 398 -13.09 6.66 -16.19
C PHE A 398 -13.12 8.03 -15.49
N SER A 399 -12.30 8.99 -15.93
CA SER A 399 -12.30 10.37 -15.39
C SER A 399 -13.63 11.08 -15.58
N GLU A 400 -14.38 10.75 -16.63
CA GLU A 400 -15.70 11.34 -16.89
C GLU A 400 -16.62 11.25 -15.67
N GLY A 401 -16.58 10.13 -14.94
CA GLY A 401 -17.40 9.95 -13.74
C GLY A 401 -17.10 10.94 -12.61
N ILE A 402 -15.86 11.43 -12.49
CA ILE A 402 -15.50 12.48 -11.53
C ILE A 402 -16.21 13.78 -11.95
N TYR A 403 -16.07 14.18 -13.20
CA TYR A 403 -16.57 15.46 -13.69
C TYR A 403 -18.09 15.46 -13.86
N ASP A 404 -18.69 14.31 -14.19
CA ASP A 404 -20.16 14.14 -14.18
C ASP A 404 -20.75 14.35 -12.77
N LEU A 405 -20.03 13.96 -11.72
CA LEU A 405 -20.43 14.28 -10.35
C LEU A 405 -20.22 15.77 -10.04
N ILE A 406 -19.07 16.33 -10.40
CA ILE A 406 -18.76 17.75 -10.19
C ILE A 406 -19.83 18.65 -10.82
N MET A 407 -20.35 18.30 -11.99
CA MET A 407 -21.43 19.05 -12.66
C MET A 407 -22.76 19.06 -11.88
N LYS A 408 -22.94 18.17 -10.90
CA LYS A 408 -24.18 18.07 -10.10
C LYS A 408 -24.13 18.85 -8.79
N PHE A 409 -22.96 19.30 -8.35
CA PHE A 409 -22.80 20.20 -7.21
C PHE A 409 -22.98 21.66 -7.67
#